data_aaa03cd326a1d61f368cdbaf283a645f
#
_entry.id   aaa03cd326a1d61f368cdbaf283a645f
#
_cell.length_a   1.000
_cell.length_b   1.000
_cell.length_c   1.000
_cell.angle_alpha   90.00
_cell.angle_beta   90.00
_cell.angle_gamma   90.00
#
_symmetry.space_group_name_H-M   'P 1'
#
loop_
_entity.id
_entity.type
_entity.pdbx_description
1 polymer ?
#
loop_
_entity_poly.entity_id
_entity_poly.type
_entity_poly.pdbx_seq_one_letter_code
_entity_poly.pdbx_strand_id
1 'polypeptide(L)'
;YVGSLLMAVLIFVAFAFGFNKLLDVIGCIGPVIIVFSIVVAVATIVSGSGLDLNVDVTPIANMRSSANWWISGILYASYNIFGAIPFLTTMGAGSTSAREVKLGGILGGVVLMTAVLFMNAALLLRVDEIAQFAVPTLRLAKDISPVLGALFSVVLLCGIFSTAAPMMWTVCSKLAPVGTKKSIIIAAVLTAAAFGLGQLPFGTLVGFIYPYTGYL
;
A
#
# COMPACT_ATOMS: atom_id res chain seq x y z
N TYR A 1 -13.19 10.53 -9.90
CA TYR A 1 -13.30 11.62 -8.91
C TYR A 1 -14.16 11.24 -7.69
N VAL A 2 -15.28 10.52 -7.87
CA VAL A 2 -16.17 10.17 -6.74
C VAL A 2 -15.48 9.24 -5.72
N GLY A 3 -14.74 8.23 -6.19
CA GLY A 3 -14.02 7.30 -5.31
C GLY A 3 -12.91 7.96 -4.50
N SER A 4 -12.13 8.86 -5.11
CA SER A 4 -11.08 9.61 -4.42
C SER A 4 -11.66 10.59 -3.39
N LEU A 5 -12.78 11.25 -3.70
CA LEU A 5 -13.49 12.10 -2.75
C LEU A 5 -14.02 11.31 -1.56
N LEU A 6 -14.66 10.18 -1.82
CA LEU A 6 -15.18 9.30 -0.77
C LEU A 6 -14.05 8.82 0.15
N MET A 7 -12.92 8.41 -0.41
CA MET A 7 -11.76 8.01 0.37
C MET A 7 -11.19 9.17 1.20
N ALA A 8 -11.08 10.37 0.64
CA ALA A 8 -10.63 11.55 1.36
C ALA A 8 -11.53 11.86 2.57
N VAL A 9 -12.85 11.80 2.36
CA VAL A 9 -13.84 12.00 3.45
C VAL A 9 -13.70 10.90 4.51
N LEU A 10 -13.55 9.63 4.11
CA LEU A 10 -13.37 8.52 5.06
C LEU A 10 -12.11 8.69 5.91
N ILE A 11 -10.99 9.09 5.33
CA ILE A 11 -9.74 9.33 6.05
C ILE A 11 -9.89 10.50 7.03
N PHE A 12 -10.53 11.60 6.62
CA PHE A 12 -10.80 12.74 7.50
C PHE A 12 -11.70 12.35 8.68
N VAL A 13 -12.77 11.61 8.43
CA VAL A 13 -13.69 11.11 9.46
C VAL A 13 -12.96 10.16 10.41
N ALA A 14 -12.13 9.25 9.90
CA ALA A 14 -11.32 8.34 10.71
C ALA A 14 -10.36 9.10 11.63
N PHE A 15 -9.76 10.19 11.16
CA PHE A 15 -8.96 11.08 12.01
C PHE A 15 -9.77 11.65 13.17
N ALA A 16 -11.02 12.06 12.93
CA ALA A 16 -11.89 12.62 13.96
C ALA A 16 -12.33 11.59 15.03
N PHE A 17 -12.42 10.29 14.68
CA PHE A 17 -12.79 9.21 15.62
C PHE A 17 -11.68 8.78 16.58
N GLY A 18 -10.45 9.11 16.32
CA GLY A 18 -9.30 8.86 17.19
C GLY A 18 -8.49 7.62 16.84
N PHE A 19 -7.22 7.63 17.31
CA PHE A 19 -6.18 6.70 16.89
C PHE A 19 -6.42 5.24 17.30
N ASN A 20 -6.91 5.01 18.53
CA ASN A 20 -7.09 3.63 19.02
C ASN A 20 -8.10 2.83 18.19
N LYS A 21 -9.24 3.44 17.86
CA LYS A 21 -10.24 2.80 16.99
C LYS A 21 -9.69 2.54 15.58
N LEU A 22 -8.85 3.44 15.10
CA LEU A 22 -8.17 3.29 13.81
C LEU A 22 -7.22 2.10 13.83
N LEU A 23 -6.44 1.91 14.89
CA LEU A 23 -5.52 0.77 15.05
C LEU A 23 -6.25 -0.57 15.03
N ASP A 24 -7.37 -0.69 15.73
CA ASP A 24 -8.18 -1.91 15.77
C ASP A 24 -8.66 -2.30 14.36
N VAL A 25 -9.16 -1.32 13.60
CA VAL A 25 -9.62 -1.53 12.22
C VAL A 25 -8.46 -1.96 11.31
N ILE A 26 -7.32 -1.28 11.39
CA ILE A 26 -6.13 -1.59 10.56
C ILE A 26 -5.57 -2.96 10.90
N GLY A 27 -5.55 -3.33 12.18
CA GLY A 27 -5.09 -4.64 12.64
C GLY A 27 -5.86 -5.81 12.02
N CYS A 28 -7.15 -5.62 11.74
CA CYS A 28 -7.97 -6.61 11.05
C CYS A 28 -7.78 -6.59 9.52
N ILE A 29 -7.58 -5.42 8.93
CA ILE A 29 -7.46 -5.26 7.47
C ILE A 29 -6.15 -5.86 6.93
N GLY A 30 -5.03 -5.66 7.62
CA GLY A 30 -3.71 -6.08 7.16
C GLY A 30 -3.61 -7.57 6.80
N PRO A 31 -3.95 -8.51 7.69
CA PRO A 31 -3.96 -9.94 7.39
C PRO A 31 -4.87 -10.31 6.22
N VAL A 32 -6.04 -9.66 6.10
CA VAL A 32 -6.98 -9.91 4.98
C VAL A 32 -6.35 -9.54 3.64
N ILE A 33 -5.69 -8.39 3.56
CA ILE A 33 -5.00 -7.95 2.33
C ILE A 33 -3.92 -8.97 1.93
N ILE A 34 -3.10 -9.40 2.89
CA ILE A 34 -2.01 -10.33 2.64
C ILE A 34 -2.55 -11.68 2.13
N VAL A 35 -3.52 -12.25 2.82
CA VAL A 35 -4.12 -13.53 2.43
C VAL A 35 -4.74 -13.43 1.03
N PHE A 36 -5.50 -12.36 0.78
CA PHE A 36 -6.14 -12.15 -0.53
C PHE A 36 -5.10 -11.99 -1.65
N SER A 37 -4.03 -11.25 -1.41
CA SER A 37 -2.94 -11.06 -2.37
C SER A 37 -2.26 -12.39 -2.70
N ILE A 38 -1.98 -13.23 -1.69
CA ILE A 38 -1.39 -14.56 -1.90
C ILE A 38 -2.35 -15.46 -2.68
N VAL A 39 -3.65 -15.46 -2.36
CA VAL A 39 -4.65 -16.25 -3.07
C VAL A 39 -4.71 -15.88 -4.55
N VAL A 40 -4.77 -14.59 -4.86
CA VAL A 40 -4.78 -14.11 -6.26
C VAL A 40 -3.48 -14.50 -6.97
N ALA A 41 -2.33 -14.32 -6.31
CA ALA A 41 -1.04 -14.65 -6.89
C ALA A 41 -0.92 -16.16 -7.18
N VAL A 42 -1.24 -17.01 -6.21
CA VAL A 42 -1.18 -18.47 -6.37
C VAL A 42 -2.16 -18.94 -7.43
N ALA A 43 -3.40 -18.44 -7.42
CA ALA A 43 -4.38 -18.78 -8.44
C ALA A 43 -3.91 -18.38 -9.86
N THR A 44 -3.26 -17.23 -10.02
CA THR A 44 -2.69 -16.79 -11.30
C THR A 44 -1.56 -17.73 -11.75
N ILE A 45 -0.66 -18.11 -10.83
CA ILE A 45 0.46 -19.00 -11.15
C ILE A 45 -0.04 -20.40 -11.55
N VAL A 46 -1.04 -20.93 -10.83
CA VAL A 46 -1.58 -22.28 -11.07
C VAL A 46 -2.41 -22.32 -12.35
N SER A 47 -3.17 -21.25 -12.66
CA SER A 47 -3.97 -21.19 -13.90
C SER A 47 -3.16 -20.88 -15.16
N GLY A 48 -1.90 -20.46 -15.00
CA GLY A 48 -0.96 -20.25 -16.11
C GLY A 48 -0.21 -21.53 -16.49
N SER A 49 0.67 -21.41 -17.48
CA SER A 49 1.51 -22.54 -18.00
C SER A 49 2.64 -22.97 -17.06
N GLY A 50 2.60 -22.59 -15.77
CA GLY A 50 3.70 -22.76 -14.83
C GLY A 50 4.63 -21.55 -14.77
N LEU A 51 5.69 -21.66 -13.97
CA LEU A 51 6.73 -20.62 -13.85
C LEU A 51 7.67 -20.70 -15.08
N ASP A 52 7.33 -19.98 -16.16
CA ASP A 52 8.27 -19.72 -17.21
C ASP A 52 9.09 -18.48 -16.84
N LEU A 53 10.41 -18.65 -16.67
CA LEU A 53 11.34 -17.58 -16.32
C LEU A 53 11.84 -16.80 -17.56
N ASN A 54 11.51 -17.24 -18.77
CA ASN A 54 11.81 -16.54 -20.03
C ASN A 54 10.72 -15.52 -20.39
N VAL A 55 10.46 -14.60 -19.48
CA VAL A 55 9.44 -13.56 -19.66
C VAL A 55 10.04 -12.37 -20.40
N ASP A 56 9.38 -11.90 -21.46
CA ASP A 56 9.73 -10.64 -22.10
C ASP A 56 9.32 -9.45 -21.20
N VAL A 57 10.30 -8.77 -20.62
CA VAL A 57 10.10 -7.59 -19.77
C VAL A 57 10.18 -6.27 -20.54
N THR A 58 10.27 -6.31 -21.87
CA THR A 58 10.33 -5.11 -22.72
C THR A 58 9.15 -4.15 -22.49
N PRO A 59 7.89 -4.63 -22.30
CA PRO A 59 6.75 -3.76 -22.07
C PRO A 59 6.87 -2.88 -20.82
N ILE A 60 7.64 -3.31 -19.82
CA ILE A 60 7.84 -2.58 -18.55
C ILE A 60 9.25 -1.98 -18.41
N ALA A 61 10.05 -2.02 -19.46
CA ALA A 61 11.44 -1.55 -19.41
C ALA A 61 11.55 -0.07 -18.97
N ASN A 62 10.60 0.77 -19.39
CA ASN A 62 10.55 2.19 -19.04
C ASN A 62 10.00 2.47 -17.61
N MET A 63 9.50 1.45 -16.92
CA MET A 63 8.95 1.59 -15.55
C MET A 63 9.99 1.27 -14.47
N ARG A 64 11.23 1.03 -14.84
CA ARG A 64 12.30 0.68 -13.91
C ARG A 64 12.69 1.90 -13.05
N SER A 65 12.73 1.72 -11.74
CA SER A 65 13.21 2.75 -10.79
C SER A 65 14.73 2.94 -10.87
N SER A 66 15.47 1.92 -11.33
CA SER A 66 16.92 1.96 -11.57
C SER A 66 17.33 0.96 -12.65
N ALA A 67 18.48 1.22 -13.30
CA ALA A 67 19.10 0.28 -14.24
C ALA A 67 19.54 -1.03 -13.56
N ASN A 68 19.88 -0.96 -12.26
CA ASN A 68 20.34 -2.09 -11.48
C ASN A 68 19.22 -2.62 -10.57
N TRP A 69 18.92 -3.93 -10.69
CA TRP A 69 17.86 -4.57 -9.92
C TRP A 69 18.05 -4.48 -8.39
N TRP A 70 19.28 -4.57 -7.90
CA TRP A 70 19.58 -4.47 -6.47
C TRP A 70 19.37 -3.05 -5.93
N ILE A 71 19.65 -1.99 -6.73
CA ILE A 71 19.31 -0.61 -6.37
C ILE A 71 17.79 -0.45 -6.31
N SER A 72 17.06 -0.98 -7.30
CA SER A 72 15.59 -0.96 -7.27
C SER A 72 15.02 -1.66 -6.03
N GLY A 73 15.62 -2.77 -5.60
CA GLY A 73 15.24 -3.47 -4.37
C GLY A 73 15.49 -2.63 -3.11
N ILE A 74 16.64 -1.96 -3.03
CA ILE A 74 16.96 -1.04 -1.92
C ILE A 74 15.98 0.13 -1.89
N LEU A 75 15.73 0.77 -3.03
CA LEU A 75 14.77 1.88 -3.13
C LEU A 75 13.36 1.45 -2.71
N TYR A 76 12.93 0.26 -3.12
CA TYR A 76 11.64 -0.31 -2.71
C TYR A 76 11.56 -0.48 -1.18
N ALA A 77 12.58 -1.07 -0.57
CA ALA A 77 12.64 -1.23 0.88
C ALA A 77 12.68 0.12 1.59
N SER A 78 13.51 1.05 1.12
CA SER A 78 13.69 2.38 1.72
C SER A 78 12.39 3.17 1.76
N TYR A 79 11.68 3.28 0.63
CA TYR A 79 10.44 4.05 0.60
C TYR A 79 9.33 3.42 1.48
N ASN A 80 9.26 2.09 1.53
CA ASN A 80 8.31 1.40 2.41
C ASN A 80 8.61 1.66 3.89
N ILE A 81 9.89 1.57 4.28
CA ILE A 81 10.34 1.85 5.65
C ILE A 81 10.09 3.33 5.99
N PHE A 82 10.46 4.25 5.10
CA PHE A 82 10.25 5.68 5.30
C PHE A 82 8.80 6.03 5.63
N GLY A 83 7.84 5.46 4.88
CA GLY A 83 6.41 5.63 5.14
C GLY A 83 5.91 4.97 6.42
N ALA A 84 6.53 3.84 6.82
CA ALA A 84 6.09 3.04 7.96
C ALA A 84 6.71 3.50 9.30
N ILE A 85 7.92 4.08 9.32
CA ILE A 85 8.64 4.45 10.56
C ILE A 85 7.79 5.26 11.54
N PRO A 86 7.13 6.36 11.16
CA PRO A 86 6.37 7.17 12.11
C PRO A 86 5.22 6.40 12.76
N PHE A 87 4.59 5.51 12.01
CA PHE A 87 3.50 4.68 12.49
C PHE A 87 4.01 3.56 13.41
N LEU A 88 5.07 2.85 12.99
CA LEU A 88 5.69 1.77 13.76
C LEU A 88 6.27 2.29 15.08
N THR A 89 6.86 3.47 15.10
CA THR A 89 7.37 4.09 16.34
C THR A 89 6.24 4.42 17.31
N THR A 90 5.09 4.89 16.82
CA THR A 90 3.92 5.17 17.65
C THR A 90 3.34 3.88 18.24
N MET A 91 3.24 2.82 17.43
CA MET A 91 2.79 1.49 17.88
C MET A 91 3.77 0.90 18.90
N GLY A 92 5.07 0.98 18.63
CA GLY A 92 6.12 0.47 19.52
C GLY A 92 6.13 1.17 20.89
N ALA A 93 5.91 2.49 20.90
CA ALA A 93 5.82 3.25 22.14
C ALA A 93 4.60 2.88 23.01
N GLY A 94 3.51 2.42 22.40
CA GLY A 94 2.32 1.91 23.09
C GLY A 94 2.41 0.45 23.55
N SER A 95 3.46 -0.28 23.17
CA SER A 95 3.61 -1.69 23.53
C SER A 95 4.22 -1.87 24.92
N THR A 96 3.76 -2.90 25.63
CA THR A 96 4.26 -3.26 26.96
C THR A 96 5.43 -4.23 26.95
N SER A 97 5.72 -4.84 25.77
CA SER A 97 6.73 -5.88 25.62
C SER A 97 7.66 -5.65 24.43
N ALA A 98 8.94 -5.42 24.68
CA ALA A 98 9.96 -5.30 23.64
C ALA A 98 10.07 -6.58 22.77
N ARG A 99 9.77 -7.76 23.35
CA ARG A 99 9.77 -9.04 22.63
C ARG A 99 8.63 -9.08 21.60
N GLU A 100 7.44 -8.62 21.96
CA GLU A 100 6.29 -8.54 21.07
C GLU A 100 6.57 -7.60 19.90
N VAL A 101 7.12 -6.42 20.16
CA VAL A 101 7.51 -5.47 19.09
C VAL A 101 8.52 -6.09 18.14
N LYS A 102 9.56 -6.72 18.65
CA LYS A 102 10.59 -7.37 17.84
C LYS A 102 10.04 -8.52 17.01
N LEU A 103 9.27 -9.43 17.62
CA LEU A 103 8.68 -10.57 16.92
C LEU A 103 7.64 -10.12 15.90
N GLY A 104 6.78 -9.16 16.25
CA GLY A 104 5.79 -8.58 15.36
C GLY A 104 6.43 -7.93 14.14
N GLY A 105 7.51 -7.17 14.33
CA GLY A 105 8.27 -6.56 13.24
C GLY A 105 8.90 -7.58 12.30
N ILE A 106 9.57 -8.60 12.86
CA ILE A 106 10.20 -9.67 12.05
C ILE A 106 9.14 -10.49 11.30
N LEU A 107 8.12 -10.98 11.99
CA LEU A 107 7.07 -11.79 11.36
C LEU A 107 6.28 -11.00 10.34
N GLY A 108 5.91 -9.75 10.65
CA GLY A 108 5.23 -8.86 9.72
C GLY A 108 6.04 -8.62 8.45
N GLY A 109 7.35 -8.36 8.59
CA GLY A 109 8.26 -8.21 7.45
C GLY A 109 8.37 -9.47 6.60
N VAL A 110 8.54 -10.65 7.22
CA VAL A 110 8.63 -11.92 6.50
C VAL A 110 7.35 -12.23 5.74
N VAL A 111 6.19 -12.11 6.40
CA VAL A 111 4.89 -12.39 5.79
C VAL A 111 4.58 -11.41 4.65
N LEU A 112 4.88 -10.12 4.84
CA LEU A 112 4.72 -9.11 3.79
C LEU A 112 5.61 -9.41 2.59
N MET A 113 6.90 -9.68 2.80
CA MET A 113 7.83 -9.99 1.70
C MET A 113 7.44 -11.27 0.97
N THR A 114 6.93 -12.28 1.67
CA THR A 114 6.41 -13.50 1.05
C THR A 114 5.24 -13.16 0.11
N ALA A 115 4.27 -12.37 0.56
CA ALA A 115 3.16 -11.94 -0.29
C ALA A 115 3.62 -11.14 -1.53
N VAL A 116 4.60 -10.24 -1.33
CA VAL A 116 5.20 -9.46 -2.42
C VAL A 116 5.90 -10.37 -3.44
N LEU A 117 6.64 -11.39 -3.00
CA LEU A 117 7.31 -12.34 -3.89
C LEU A 117 6.31 -13.13 -4.74
N PHE A 118 5.26 -13.68 -4.13
CA PHE A 118 4.21 -14.40 -4.86
C PHE A 118 3.50 -13.49 -5.87
N MET A 119 3.13 -12.28 -5.45
CA MET A 119 2.47 -11.33 -6.34
C MET A 119 3.39 -10.88 -7.47
N ASN A 120 4.68 -10.66 -7.22
CA ASN A 120 5.65 -10.30 -8.24
C ASN A 120 5.81 -11.43 -9.28
N ALA A 121 5.90 -12.69 -8.83
CA ALA A 121 5.93 -13.83 -9.73
C ALA A 121 4.66 -13.89 -10.62
N ALA A 122 3.48 -13.72 -10.02
CA ALA A 122 2.22 -13.71 -10.76
C ALA A 122 2.13 -12.57 -11.80
N LEU A 123 2.61 -11.38 -11.45
CA LEU A 123 2.66 -10.23 -12.35
C LEU A 123 3.63 -10.45 -13.51
N LEU A 124 4.80 -11.03 -13.25
CA LEU A 124 5.78 -11.33 -14.29
C LEU A 124 5.25 -12.34 -15.32
N LEU A 125 4.52 -13.37 -14.87
CA LEU A 125 3.95 -14.38 -15.78
C LEU A 125 2.88 -13.83 -16.74
N ARG A 126 2.33 -12.67 -16.47
CA ARG A 126 1.28 -12.02 -17.26
C ARG A 126 1.65 -10.60 -17.68
N VAL A 127 2.96 -10.28 -17.72
CA VAL A 127 3.41 -8.89 -17.94
C VAL A 127 2.88 -8.28 -19.23
N ASP A 128 2.82 -9.04 -20.32
CA ASP A 128 2.32 -8.58 -21.60
C ASP A 128 0.86 -8.15 -21.58
N GLU A 129 0.05 -8.84 -20.75
CA GLU A 129 -1.39 -8.58 -20.65
C GLU A 129 -1.70 -7.42 -19.69
N ILE A 130 -0.86 -7.22 -18.66
CA ILE A 130 -1.17 -6.32 -17.54
C ILE A 130 -0.37 -5.02 -17.53
N ALA A 131 0.72 -4.90 -18.32
CA ALA A 131 1.61 -3.74 -18.32
C ALA A 131 0.89 -2.40 -18.61
N GLN A 132 -0.21 -2.44 -19.35
CA GLN A 132 -1.02 -1.26 -19.71
C GLN A 132 -2.01 -0.81 -18.61
N PHE A 133 -2.22 -1.62 -17.57
CA PHE A 133 -3.21 -1.29 -16.54
C PHE A 133 -2.59 -0.54 -15.37
N ALA A 134 -3.30 0.51 -14.89
CA ALA A 134 -2.87 1.30 -13.73
C ALA A 134 -2.82 0.48 -12.43
N VAL A 135 -3.65 -0.57 -12.31
CA VAL A 135 -3.68 -1.49 -11.17
C VAL A 135 -3.62 -2.94 -11.68
N PRO A 136 -2.41 -3.44 -12.02
CA PRO A 136 -2.23 -4.76 -12.62
C PRO A 136 -2.78 -5.90 -11.77
N THR A 137 -2.60 -5.85 -10.45
CA THR A 137 -3.09 -6.87 -9.51
C THR A 137 -4.61 -7.04 -9.53
N LEU A 138 -5.36 -5.96 -9.71
CA LEU A 138 -6.80 -6.01 -9.86
C LEU A 138 -7.20 -6.68 -11.17
N ARG A 139 -6.42 -6.48 -12.22
CA ARG A 139 -6.66 -7.15 -13.50
C ARG A 139 -6.50 -8.66 -13.35
N LEU A 140 -5.43 -9.13 -12.71
CA LEU A 140 -5.24 -10.55 -12.42
C LEU A 140 -6.42 -11.17 -11.66
N ALA A 141 -6.91 -10.48 -10.61
CA ALA A 141 -8.05 -10.97 -9.84
C ALA A 141 -9.34 -11.08 -10.69
N LYS A 142 -9.58 -10.11 -11.59
CA LYS A 142 -10.74 -10.12 -12.50
C LYS A 142 -10.65 -11.22 -13.56
N ASP A 143 -9.45 -11.53 -14.04
CA ASP A 143 -9.24 -12.58 -15.05
C ASP A 143 -9.47 -13.98 -14.48
N ILE A 144 -9.25 -14.18 -13.16
CA ILE A 144 -9.58 -15.43 -12.48
C ILE A 144 -11.10 -15.55 -12.33
N SER A 145 -11.76 -14.50 -11.82
CA SER A 145 -13.22 -14.45 -11.62
C SER A 145 -13.69 -13.01 -11.41
N PRO A 146 -14.82 -12.60 -12.04
CA PRO A 146 -15.43 -11.29 -11.78
C PRO A 146 -15.76 -11.05 -10.30
N VAL A 147 -16.17 -12.10 -9.58
CA VAL A 147 -16.46 -12.04 -8.14
C VAL A 147 -15.19 -11.79 -7.35
N LEU A 148 -14.10 -12.51 -7.66
CA LEU A 148 -12.81 -12.30 -7.03
C LEU A 148 -12.27 -10.89 -7.29
N GLY A 149 -12.44 -10.38 -8.51
CA GLY A 149 -12.09 -9.00 -8.85
C GLY A 149 -12.88 -7.95 -8.06
N ALA A 150 -14.18 -8.18 -7.86
CA ALA A 150 -15.01 -7.28 -7.05
C ALA A 150 -14.59 -7.29 -5.57
N LEU A 151 -14.36 -8.47 -5.00
CA LEU A 151 -13.86 -8.61 -3.62
C LEU A 151 -12.47 -7.97 -3.47
N PHE A 152 -11.57 -8.20 -4.42
CA PHE A 152 -10.23 -7.60 -4.40
C PHE A 152 -10.28 -6.08 -4.50
N SER A 153 -11.24 -5.50 -5.24
CA SER A 153 -11.45 -4.05 -5.28
C SER A 153 -11.77 -3.49 -3.89
N VAL A 154 -12.61 -4.17 -3.12
CA VAL A 154 -12.92 -3.78 -1.73
C VAL A 154 -11.67 -3.90 -0.85
N VAL A 155 -10.93 -5.00 -0.97
CA VAL A 155 -9.67 -5.22 -0.24
C VAL A 155 -8.66 -4.13 -0.56
N LEU A 156 -8.52 -3.72 -1.82
CA LEU A 156 -7.65 -2.60 -2.22
C LEU A 156 -8.08 -1.28 -1.59
N LEU A 157 -9.38 -0.97 -1.56
CA LEU A 157 -9.88 0.23 -0.90
C LEU A 157 -9.58 0.23 0.61
N CYS A 158 -9.75 -0.92 1.26
CA CYS A 158 -9.35 -1.12 2.66
C CYS A 158 -7.83 -0.92 2.84
N GLY A 159 -7.02 -1.40 1.89
CA GLY A 159 -5.56 -1.21 1.89
C GLY A 159 -5.15 0.26 1.78
N ILE A 160 -5.77 1.01 0.87
CA ILE A 160 -5.54 2.45 0.74
C ILE A 160 -5.89 3.16 2.05
N PHE A 161 -7.05 2.86 2.61
CA PHE A 161 -7.49 3.42 3.89
C PHE A 161 -6.52 3.11 5.03
N SER A 162 -6.11 1.84 5.17
CA SER A 162 -5.22 1.39 6.24
C SER A 162 -3.82 2.01 6.19
N THR A 163 -3.41 2.52 5.04
CA THR A 163 -2.14 3.23 4.85
C THR A 163 -2.30 4.74 5.03
N ALA A 164 -3.28 5.32 4.38
CA ALA A 164 -3.44 6.78 4.34
C ALA A 164 -3.93 7.37 5.67
N ALA A 165 -4.80 6.67 6.42
CA ALA A 165 -5.33 7.17 7.67
C ALA A 165 -4.27 7.29 8.78
N PRO A 166 -3.36 6.31 9.02
CA PRO A 166 -2.25 6.48 9.95
C PRO A 166 -1.25 7.56 9.54
N MET A 167 -0.98 7.71 8.24
CA MET A 167 -0.11 8.79 7.75
C MET A 167 -0.71 10.16 8.06
N MET A 168 -2.00 10.36 7.80
CA MET A 168 -2.72 11.57 8.16
C MET A 168 -2.64 11.85 9.67
N TRP A 169 -2.90 10.81 10.49
CA TRP A 169 -2.80 10.92 11.94
C TRP A 169 -1.41 11.37 12.38
N THR A 170 -0.37 10.72 11.85
CA THR A 170 1.02 11.00 12.22
C THR A 170 1.40 12.45 11.92
N VAL A 171 1.05 12.95 10.74
CA VAL A 171 1.35 14.33 10.35
C VAL A 171 0.58 15.33 11.22
N CYS A 172 -0.72 15.12 11.39
CA CYS A 172 -1.57 16.03 12.19
C CYS A 172 -1.15 16.09 13.66
N SER A 173 -0.81 14.94 14.27
CA SER A 173 -0.39 14.86 15.67
C SER A 173 0.94 15.58 15.95
N LYS A 174 1.80 15.70 14.93
CA LYS A 174 3.05 16.47 15.04
C LYS A 174 2.84 17.97 14.87
N LEU A 175 1.80 18.40 14.16
CA LEU A 175 1.55 19.81 13.85
C LEU A 175 0.64 20.49 14.91
N ALA A 176 -0.22 19.74 15.58
CA ALA A 176 -1.10 20.23 16.64
C ALA A 176 -1.55 19.12 17.58
N PRO A 177 -1.85 19.44 18.86
CA PRO A 177 -2.44 18.48 19.78
C PRO A 177 -3.76 17.94 19.23
N VAL A 178 -3.89 16.62 19.21
CA VAL A 178 -5.06 15.93 18.65
C VAL A 178 -6.32 16.29 19.48
N GLY A 179 -7.46 16.39 18.79
CA GLY A 179 -8.74 16.78 19.40
C GLY A 179 -8.95 18.30 19.52
N THR A 180 -7.96 19.12 19.12
CA THR A 180 -8.13 20.58 19.10
C THR A 180 -8.75 21.05 17.78
N LYS A 181 -9.42 22.21 17.78
CA LYS A 181 -9.93 22.84 16.56
C LYS A 181 -8.80 23.03 15.51
N LYS A 182 -7.59 23.34 15.97
CA LYS A 182 -6.42 23.50 15.12
C LYS A 182 -6.06 22.20 14.40
N SER A 183 -6.08 21.06 15.09
CA SER A 183 -5.76 19.76 14.45
C SER A 183 -6.82 19.36 13.43
N ILE A 184 -8.08 19.67 13.66
CA ILE A 184 -9.17 19.41 12.71
C ILE A 184 -9.01 20.26 11.43
N ILE A 185 -8.67 21.54 11.58
CA ILE A 185 -8.42 22.43 10.45
C ILE A 185 -7.21 21.94 9.63
N ILE A 186 -6.13 21.56 10.30
CA ILE A 186 -4.94 21.01 9.63
C ILE A 186 -5.31 19.73 8.86
N ALA A 187 -6.06 18.82 9.48
CA ALA A 187 -6.51 17.60 8.82
C ALA A 187 -7.38 17.90 7.60
N ALA A 188 -8.30 18.87 7.69
CA ALA A 188 -9.12 19.28 6.56
C ALA A 188 -8.28 19.85 5.40
N VAL A 189 -7.31 20.73 5.71
CA VAL A 189 -6.41 21.31 4.70
C VAL A 189 -5.54 20.24 4.05
N LEU A 190 -4.95 19.32 4.83
CA LEU A 190 -4.15 18.24 4.29
C LEU A 190 -4.97 17.26 3.45
N THR A 191 -6.19 16.96 3.87
CA THR A 191 -7.12 16.11 3.09
C THR A 191 -7.47 16.77 1.76
N ALA A 192 -7.78 18.06 1.77
CA ALA A 192 -8.08 18.81 0.55
C ALA A 192 -6.86 18.87 -0.39
N ALA A 193 -5.66 19.10 0.14
CA ALA A 193 -4.41 19.11 -0.63
C ALA A 193 -4.13 17.72 -1.22
N ALA A 194 -4.25 16.65 -0.42
CA ALA A 194 -4.07 15.27 -0.89
C ALA A 194 -5.09 14.90 -1.98
N PHE A 195 -6.37 15.31 -1.81
CA PHE A 195 -7.39 15.12 -2.84
C PHE A 195 -7.01 15.85 -4.14
N GLY A 196 -6.56 17.10 -4.06
CA GLY A 196 -6.12 17.87 -5.24
C GLY A 196 -4.93 17.22 -5.95
N LEU A 197 -3.89 16.82 -5.20
CA LEU A 197 -2.73 16.12 -5.76
C LEU A 197 -3.11 14.76 -6.35
N GLY A 198 -4.06 14.07 -5.75
CA GLY A 198 -4.58 12.77 -6.22
C GLY A 198 -5.35 12.84 -7.55
N GLN A 199 -5.60 14.04 -8.12
CA GLN A 199 -6.16 14.19 -9.46
C GLN A 199 -5.10 14.09 -10.57
N LEU A 200 -3.81 14.10 -10.21
CA LEU A 200 -2.72 13.91 -11.16
C LEU A 200 -2.68 12.44 -11.63
N PRO A 201 -2.15 12.17 -12.84
CA PRO A 201 -2.03 10.81 -13.34
C PRO A 201 -1.25 9.91 -12.38
N PHE A 202 -1.85 8.77 -12.01
CA PHE A 202 -1.28 7.84 -11.03
C PHE A 202 0.14 7.39 -11.39
N GLY A 203 0.37 7.01 -12.65
CA GLY A 203 1.69 6.58 -13.11
C GLY A 203 2.77 7.66 -12.96
N THR A 204 2.43 8.94 -13.18
CA THR A 204 3.36 10.07 -12.99
C THR A 204 3.69 10.25 -11.50
N LEU A 205 2.70 10.19 -10.63
CA LEU A 205 2.91 10.31 -9.18
C LEU A 205 3.80 9.18 -8.65
N VAL A 206 3.50 7.93 -9.01
CA VAL A 206 4.25 6.76 -8.54
C VAL A 206 5.67 6.77 -9.13
N GLY A 207 5.82 7.03 -10.42
CA GLY A 207 7.11 7.04 -11.09
C GLY A 207 8.06 8.14 -10.63
N PHE A 208 7.53 9.23 -10.06
CA PHE A 208 8.32 10.34 -9.56
C PHE A 208 8.51 10.29 -8.04
N ILE A 209 7.43 10.22 -7.27
CA ILE A 209 7.47 10.35 -5.82
C ILE A 209 8.17 9.16 -5.14
N TYR A 210 7.91 7.93 -5.59
CA TYR A 210 8.43 6.73 -4.91
C TYR A 210 9.95 6.59 -5.02
N PRO A 211 10.59 6.73 -6.18
CA PRO A 211 12.05 6.75 -6.25
C PRO A 211 12.67 7.86 -5.42
N TYR A 212 12.11 9.08 -5.48
CA TYR A 212 12.64 10.20 -4.70
C TYR A 212 12.58 9.96 -3.20
N THR A 213 11.46 9.45 -2.67
CA THR A 213 11.36 9.11 -1.24
C THR A 213 12.23 7.92 -0.84
N GLY A 214 12.57 7.05 -1.78
CA GLY A 214 13.50 5.93 -1.55
C GLY A 214 14.98 6.37 -1.45
N TYR A 215 15.33 7.52 -2.01
CA TYR A 215 16.68 8.10 -1.88
C TYR A 215 16.89 8.91 -0.60
N LEU A 216 15.83 9.28 0.14
CA LEU A 216 15.90 9.98 1.42
C LEU A 216 16.18 9.01 2.57
#